data_58e99b8f683260fbeb7016f0b024f4eb
#
_entry.id   58e99b8f683260fbeb7016f0b024f4eb
#
_cell.length_a   1.000
_cell.length_b   1.000
_cell.length_c   1.000
_cell.angle_alpha   90.00
_cell.angle_beta   90.00
_cell.angle_gamma   90.00
#
_symmetry.space_group_name_H-M   'P 1'
#
loop_
_entity.id
_entity.type
_entity.pdbx_description
1 polymer ?
#
loop_
_entity_poly.entity_id
_entity_poly.type
_entity_poly.pdbx_seq_one_letter_code
_entity_poly.pdbx_strand_id
1 'polypeptide(L)'
;MLLRSSREDEGLMKVLFLVQKEQRAILDRLYDGIAAHCECDTRWLSSEEQADLRGYFRKHVDVSRYDRILFFLRFKKEMRQVRFIRSVPNLVILEHDAYQNYIPCKYTGKFSAHYRRLPWARVISSGHTVSERLRQEGFDAVFVPKGYDQTLLHDLGLARDIELGFVGSTGSVAYSGRKALLDELGGVENLLVTKTKSGEEYLSTLNRIRFFVSADVGMGEYMIKNFEAMACGCVLLAYDQGERENEALGFRDMENIVLYRSVADIQEKLAILRLDTALAERIARSGQALAIERFSFAAVGQSIVEAMRPALREPERPGWLEKTWRRIFT
;
A
#
# COMPACT_ATOMS: atom_id res chain seq x y z
N MET A 1 -23.18 -13.60 39.22
CA MET A 1 -23.97 -12.82 38.27
C MET A 1 -23.00 -12.46 37.14
N LEU A 2 -22.96 -13.33 36.12
CA LEU A 2 -22.00 -13.26 35.01
C LEU A 2 -22.53 -12.24 33.97
N LEU A 3 -21.78 -11.17 33.75
CA LEU A 3 -22.00 -10.26 32.63
C LEU A 3 -21.63 -11.01 31.33
N ARG A 4 -22.63 -11.57 30.67
CA ARG A 4 -22.48 -12.03 29.27
C ARG A 4 -22.20 -10.84 28.39
N SER A 5 -21.05 -10.85 27.76
CA SER A 5 -20.63 -9.93 26.72
C SER A 5 -21.60 -10.05 25.53
N SER A 6 -22.29 -8.96 25.26
CA SER A 6 -23.11 -8.78 24.06
C SER A 6 -22.21 -8.56 22.82
N ARG A 7 -21.60 -9.63 22.33
CA ARG A 7 -20.87 -9.69 21.05
C ARG A 7 -21.40 -10.82 20.18
N GLU A 8 -22.71 -10.95 20.10
CA GLU A 8 -23.32 -11.90 19.19
C GLU A 8 -24.34 -11.13 18.34
N ASP A 9 -24.13 -11.18 17.02
CA ASP A 9 -25.02 -10.74 15.93
C ASP A 9 -24.82 -9.32 15.32
N GLU A 10 -23.58 -8.81 15.24
CA GLU A 10 -23.29 -7.84 14.18
C GLU A 10 -22.99 -8.64 12.90
N GLY A 11 -23.97 -8.69 11.97
CA GLY A 11 -23.77 -9.28 10.65
C GLY A 11 -22.52 -8.72 9.95
N LEU A 12 -21.93 -9.48 9.02
CA LEU A 12 -20.76 -9.02 8.28
C LEU A 12 -21.06 -7.68 7.59
N MET A 13 -20.13 -6.72 7.71
CA MET A 13 -20.22 -5.41 7.06
C MET A 13 -20.35 -5.57 5.55
N LYS A 14 -21.35 -4.95 4.94
CA LYS A 14 -21.61 -4.99 3.49
C LYS A 14 -20.78 -3.92 2.78
N VAL A 15 -19.91 -4.35 1.91
CA VAL A 15 -18.95 -3.48 1.21
C VAL A 15 -19.15 -3.57 -0.30
N LEU A 16 -19.41 -2.44 -0.96
CA LEU A 16 -19.22 -2.32 -2.40
C LEU A 16 -17.75 -1.96 -2.66
N PHE A 17 -17.01 -2.84 -3.30
CA PHE A 17 -15.60 -2.62 -3.59
C PHE A 17 -15.38 -2.41 -5.09
N LEU A 18 -15.04 -1.17 -5.48
CA LEU A 18 -14.79 -0.79 -6.86
C LEU A 18 -13.29 -0.79 -7.15
N VAL A 19 -12.86 -1.64 -8.08
CA VAL A 19 -11.46 -1.83 -8.47
C VAL A 19 -11.25 -1.66 -9.97
N GLN A 20 -10.02 -1.51 -10.39
CA GLN A 20 -9.63 -1.36 -11.80
C GLN A 20 -9.59 -2.72 -12.48
N LYS A 21 -10.31 -2.88 -13.61
CA LYS A 21 -10.32 -4.11 -14.40
C LYS A 21 -8.96 -4.41 -15.06
N GLU A 22 -8.28 -3.38 -15.55
CA GLU A 22 -6.99 -3.50 -16.25
C GLU A 22 -5.81 -3.31 -15.29
N GLN A 23 -5.98 -3.59 -14.03
CA GLN A 23 -4.89 -3.56 -13.07
C GLN A 23 -4.04 -4.82 -13.22
N ARG A 24 -2.76 -4.72 -12.80
CA ARG A 24 -1.89 -5.88 -12.73
C ARG A 24 -2.47 -6.92 -11.78
N ALA A 25 -2.51 -8.18 -12.19
CA ALA A 25 -3.04 -9.31 -11.41
C ALA A 25 -2.41 -9.47 -10.00
N ILE A 26 -1.28 -8.82 -9.75
CA ILE A 26 -0.56 -8.85 -8.47
C ILE A 26 -1.40 -8.39 -7.25
N LEU A 27 -2.51 -7.69 -7.45
CA LEU A 27 -3.36 -7.21 -6.36
C LEU A 27 -4.65 -8.02 -6.18
N ASP A 28 -4.95 -8.98 -7.06
CA ASP A 28 -6.22 -9.73 -6.99
C ASP A 28 -6.33 -10.49 -5.66
N ARG A 29 -5.24 -11.01 -5.11
CA ARG A 29 -5.23 -11.69 -3.81
C ARG A 29 -5.43 -10.75 -2.61
N LEU A 30 -5.10 -9.47 -2.75
CA LEU A 30 -5.49 -8.46 -1.76
C LEU A 30 -7.02 -8.29 -1.74
N TYR A 31 -7.67 -8.33 -2.90
CA TYR A 31 -9.13 -8.23 -2.99
C TYR A 31 -9.80 -9.45 -2.34
N ASP A 32 -9.27 -10.65 -2.57
CA ASP A 32 -9.70 -11.88 -1.89
C ASP A 32 -9.52 -11.76 -0.36
N GLY A 33 -8.38 -11.20 0.09
CA GLY A 33 -8.09 -10.93 1.50
C GLY A 33 -9.10 -9.98 2.15
N ILE A 34 -9.53 -8.93 1.45
CA ILE A 34 -10.60 -8.03 1.90
C ILE A 34 -11.95 -8.79 1.95
N ALA A 35 -12.28 -9.50 0.89
CA ALA A 35 -13.55 -10.23 0.78
C ALA A 35 -13.71 -11.34 1.83
N ALA A 36 -12.61 -11.88 2.37
CA ALA A 36 -12.64 -12.88 3.43
C ALA A 36 -13.16 -12.34 4.79
N HIS A 37 -13.20 -11.01 4.99
CA HIS A 37 -13.51 -10.37 6.26
C HIS A 37 -14.77 -9.48 6.25
N CYS A 38 -15.49 -9.42 5.11
CA CYS A 38 -16.74 -8.66 4.95
C CYS A 38 -17.65 -9.30 3.89
N GLU A 39 -18.92 -8.91 3.83
CA GLU A 39 -19.82 -9.24 2.70
C GLU A 39 -19.46 -8.31 1.54
N CYS A 40 -18.57 -8.78 0.65
CA CYS A 40 -17.93 -7.95 -0.37
C CYS A 40 -18.53 -8.15 -1.75
N ASP A 41 -19.09 -7.08 -2.33
CA ASP A 41 -19.47 -6.99 -3.75
C ASP A 41 -18.31 -6.32 -4.51
N THR A 42 -17.36 -7.12 -4.98
CA THR A 42 -16.20 -6.61 -5.74
C THR A 42 -16.56 -6.44 -7.20
N ARG A 43 -16.37 -5.23 -7.74
CA ARG A 43 -16.66 -4.89 -9.13
C ARG A 43 -15.45 -4.30 -9.84
N TRP A 44 -15.09 -4.93 -10.96
CA TRP A 44 -13.96 -4.53 -11.81
C TRP A 44 -14.44 -3.57 -12.89
N LEU A 45 -14.07 -2.30 -12.76
CA LEU A 45 -14.43 -1.23 -13.67
C LEU A 45 -13.41 -1.09 -14.80
N SER A 46 -13.89 -1.08 -16.04
CA SER A 46 -13.08 -0.73 -17.21
C SER A 46 -12.61 0.72 -17.15
N SER A 47 -11.71 1.09 -18.05
CA SER A 47 -11.23 2.46 -18.15
C SER A 47 -12.35 3.46 -18.45
N GLU A 48 -13.34 3.05 -19.26
CA GLU A 48 -14.52 3.84 -19.61
C GLU A 48 -15.46 3.99 -18.42
N GLU A 49 -15.77 2.91 -17.71
CA GLU A 49 -16.61 2.93 -16.51
C GLU A 49 -16.00 3.79 -15.40
N GLN A 50 -14.68 3.70 -15.19
CA GLN A 50 -13.97 4.59 -14.27
C GLN A 50 -14.01 6.06 -14.73
N ALA A 51 -14.21 6.37 -16.01
CA ALA A 51 -14.32 7.73 -16.52
C ALA A 51 -15.72 8.31 -16.40
N ASP A 52 -16.76 7.47 -16.20
CA ASP A 52 -18.14 7.86 -15.98
C ASP A 52 -18.77 7.12 -14.78
N LEU A 53 -18.24 7.39 -13.58
CA LEU A 53 -18.78 6.81 -12.34
C LEU A 53 -20.25 7.18 -12.12
N ARG A 54 -20.66 8.38 -12.51
CA ARG A 54 -22.09 8.78 -12.38
C ARG A 54 -23.00 7.88 -13.20
N GLY A 55 -22.65 7.62 -14.46
CA GLY A 55 -23.40 6.71 -15.33
C GLY A 55 -23.38 5.29 -14.82
N TYR A 56 -22.24 4.82 -14.31
CA TYR A 56 -22.08 3.49 -13.73
C TYR A 56 -22.98 3.31 -12.50
N PHE A 57 -22.91 4.23 -11.53
CA PHE A 57 -23.73 4.17 -10.31
C PHE A 57 -25.22 4.18 -10.62
N ARG A 58 -25.66 5.08 -11.50
CA ARG A 58 -27.09 5.15 -11.89
C ARG A 58 -27.63 3.85 -12.46
N LYS A 59 -26.80 3.09 -13.20
CA LYS A 59 -27.23 1.86 -13.88
C LYS A 59 -27.09 0.61 -13.01
N HIS A 60 -26.09 0.58 -12.11
CA HIS A 60 -25.60 -0.67 -11.53
C HIS A 60 -25.52 -0.66 -10.00
N VAL A 61 -25.69 0.49 -9.33
CA VAL A 61 -25.41 0.60 -7.89
C VAL A 61 -26.62 1.14 -7.13
N ASP A 62 -27.13 0.35 -6.20
CA ASP A 62 -28.02 0.81 -5.14
C ASP A 62 -27.17 1.03 -3.88
N VAL A 63 -26.86 2.28 -3.58
CA VAL A 63 -25.98 2.67 -2.47
C VAL A 63 -26.55 2.32 -1.09
N SER A 64 -27.88 2.15 -0.98
CA SER A 64 -28.54 1.83 0.30
C SER A 64 -28.26 0.41 0.79
N ARG A 65 -27.72 -0.45 -0.08
CA ARG A 65 -27.41 -1.85 0.22
C ARG A 65 -26.06 -2.03 0.96
N TYR A 66 -25.25 -0.98 1.06
CA TYR A 66 -23.86 -1.09 1.51
C TYR A 66 -23.59 -0.20 2.72
N ASP A 67 -22.91 -0.77 3.71
CA ASP A 67 -22.41 -0.05 4.89
C ASP A 67 -21.20 0.80 4.54
N ARG A 68 -20.41 0.36 3.54
CA ARG A 68 -19.21 1.06 3.02
C ARG A 68 -19.14 0.94 1.51
N ILE A 69 -18.63 1.99 0.88
CA ILE A 69 -18.28 2.01 -0.54
C ILE A 69 -16.78 2.27 -0.63
N LEU A 70 -16.03 1.24 -0.97
CA LEU A 70 -14.56 1.26 -1.03
C LEU A 70 -14.11 1.50 -2.47
N PHE A 71 -13.37 2.58 -2.70
CA PHE A 71 -12.73 2.88 -3.98
C PHE A 71 -11.26 2.50 -3.94
N PHE A 72 -10.83 1.73 -4.96
CA PHE A 72 -9.43 1.53 -5.30
C PHE A 72 -9.27 1.74 -6.80
N LEU A 73 -9.48 2.98 -7.23
CA LEU A 73 -9.58 3.40 -8.61
C LEU A 73 -8.34 4.20 -9.03
N ARG A 74 -8.24 4.50 -10.33
CA ARG A 74 -7.17 5.37 -10.82
C ARG A 74 -7.40 6.81 -10.36
N PHE A 75 -6.54 7.32 -9.50
CA PHE A 75 -6.63 8.69 -8.97
C PHE A 75 -6.86 9.74 -10.05
N LYS A 76 -6.17 9.63 -11.21
CA LYS A 76 -6.36 10.55 -12.34
C LYS A 76 -7.81 10.58 -12.87
N LYS A 77 -8.56 9.48 -12.77
CA LYS A 77 -9.96 9.40 -13.19
C LYS A 77 -10.90 9.86 -12.08
N GLU A 78 -10.63 9.44 -10.86
CA GLU A 78 -11.38 9.80 -9.67
C GLU A 78 -11.42 11.32 -9.46
N MET A 79 -10.26 11.99 -9.44
CA MET A 79 -10.17 13.43 -9.19
C MET A 79 -10.97 14.30 -10.18
N ARG A 80 -11.24 13.80 -11.40
CA ARG A 80 -12.02 14.51 -12.41
C ARG A 80 -13.52 14.47 -12.15
N GLN A 81 -14.00 13.53 -11.34
CA GLN A 81 -15.40 13.26 -11.08
C GLN A 81 -15.84 13.63 -9.66
N VAL A 82 -15.06 14.42 -8.95
CA VAL A 82 -15.30 14.77 -7.57
C VAL A 82 -16.70 15.37 -7.31
N ARG A 83 -17.32 16.04 -8.32
CA ARG A 83 -18.69 16.55 -8.22
C ARG A 83 -19.71 15.43 -7.99
N PHE A 84 -19.53 14.31 -8.69
CA PHE A 84 -20.37 13.12 -8.49
C PHE A 84 -19.97 12.42 -7.19
N ILE A 85 -18.68 12.19 -6.95
CA ILE A 85 -18.18 11.46 -5.78
C ILE A 85 -18.64 12.10 -4.46
N ARG A 86 -18.84 13.40 -4.44
CA ARG A 86 -19.47 14.13 -3.32
C ARG A 86 -20.88 13.63 -2.96
N SER A 87 -21.56 12.94 -3.83
CA SER A 87 -22.89 12.35 -3.57
C SER A 87 -22.85 10.88 -3.13
N VAL A 88 -21.65 10.27 -3.11
CA VAL A 88 -21.47 8.87 -2.70
C VAL A 88 -21.41 8.82 -1.17
N PRO A 89 -22.37 8.15 -0.51
CA PRO A 89 -22.34 8.00 0.94
C PRO A 89 -21.30 6.96 1.38
N ASN A 90 -20.94 6.98 2.65
CA ASN A 90 -20.13 5.94 3.30
C ASN A 90 -18.81 5.62 2.55
N LEU A 91 -18.22 6.64 1.92
CA LEU A 91 -17.05 6.50 1.06
C LEU A 91 -15.77 6.25 1.85
N VAL A 92 -15.05 5.21 1.44
CA VAL A 92 -13.67 4.93 1.84
C VAL A 92 -12.81 4.86 0.58
N ILE A 93 -11.64 5.46 0.60
CA ILE A 93 -10.68 5.46 -0.51
C ILE A 93 -9.43 4.71 -0.05
N LEU A 94 -9.12 3.58 -0.68
CA LEU A 94 -7.85 2.89 -0.52
C LEU A 94 -6.84 3.51 -1.50
N GLU A 95 -5.72 4.04 -0.98
CA GLU A 95 -4.77 4.78 -1.79
C GLU A 95 -3.32 4.38 -1.48
N HIS A 96 -2.66 3.78 -2.46
CA HIS A 96 -1.28 3.32 -2.37
C HIS A 96 -0.24 4.30 -2.92
N ASP A 97 -0.70 5.40 -3.51
CA ASP A 97 0.16 6.39 -4.19
C ASP A 97 0.10 7.78 -3.54
N ALA A 98 -0.56 7.91 -2.38
CA ALA A 98 -0.73 9.21 -1.69
C ALA A 98 0.60 9.87 -1.30
N TYR A 99 1.71 9.13 -1.18
CA TYR A 99 3.05 9.69 -0.98
C TYR A 99 3.43 10.70 -2.07
N GLN A 100 2.93 10.53 -3.30
CA GLN A 100 3.16 11.44 -4.41
C GLN A 100 2.62 12.86 -4.16
N ASN A 101 1.72 13.01 -3.16
CA ASN A 101 1.25 14.33 -2.73
C ASN A 101 2.38 15.20 -2.16
N TYR A 102 3.39 14.57 -1.59
CA TYR A 102 4.43 15.19 -0.76
C TYR A 102 5.84 15.16 -1.37
N ILE A 103 5.98 14.59 -2.56
CA ILE A 103 7.25 14.57 -3.29
C ILE A 103 7.12 15.39 -4.59
N PRO A 104 8.25 15.89 -5.15
CA PRO A 104 8.24 16.60 -6.44
C PRO A 104 7.80 15.68 -7.59
N CYS A 105 6.56 15.81 -8.03
CA CYS A 105 6.02 15.08 -9.18
C CYS A 105 4.75 15.75 -9.71
N LYS A 106 4.15 15.19 -10.76
CA LYS A 106 2.90 15.72 -11.35
C LYS A 106 1.69 15.68 -10.43
N TYR A 107 1.76 14.96 -9.31
CA TYR A 107 0.67 14.83 -8.33
C TYR A 107 0.91 15.59 -7.02
N THR A 108 2.00 16.33 -6.89
CA THR A 108 2.27 17.17 -5.71
C THR A 108 1.07 18.04 -5.37
N GLY A 109 0.54 17.93 -4.14
CA GLY A 109 -0.62 18.65 -3.61
C GLY A 109 -1.98 18.24 -4.17
N LYS A 110 -2.05 17.35 -5.17
CA LYS A 110 -3.33 17.01 -5.83
C LYS A 110 -4.21 16.06 -5.01
N PHE A 111 -3.61 15.15 -4.23
CA PHE A 111 -4.36 14.29 -3.33
C PHE A 111 -5.04 15.13 -2.23
N SER A 112 -4.32 16.02 -1.56
CA SER A 112 -4.89 16.94 -0.58
C SER A 112 -5.97 17.82 -1.17
N ALA A 113 -5.77 18.37 -2.37
CA ALA A 113 -6.78 19.16 -3.06
C ALA A 113 -8.05 18.37 -3.39
N HIS A 114 -7.92 17.08 -3.71
CA HIS A 114 -9.05 16.18 -3.94
C HIS A 114 -9.79 15.87 -2.64
N TYR A 115 -9.09 15.47 -1.59
CA TYR A 115 -9.69 15.09 -0.30
C TYR A 115 -10.36 16.25 0.42
N ARG A 116 -9.86 17.50 0.29
CA ARG A 116 -10.56 18.70 0.81
C ARG A 116 -11.98 18.86 0.25
N ARG A 117 -12.26 18.27 -0.90
CA ARG A 117 -13.60 18.26 -1.51
C ARG A 117 -14.47 17.10 -1.05
N LEU A 118 -13.90 16.18 -0.26
CA LEU A 118 -14.52 14.96 0.26
C LEU A 118 -14.25 14.82 1.78
N PRO A 119 -14.57 15.85 2.62
CA PRO A 119 -14.11 15.92 4.00
C PRO A 119 -14.66 14.82 4.92
N TRP A 120 -15.73 14.14 4.51
CA TRP A 120 -16.30 12.99 5.22
C TRP A 120 -15.70 11.64 4.83
N ALA A 121 -15.01 11.55 3.69
CA ALA A 121 -14.45 10.29 3.23
C ALA A 121 -13.26 9.87 4.09
N ARG A 122 -13.19 8.58 4.41
CA ARG A 122 -12.00 7.99 5.00
C ARG A 122 -11.00 7.63 3.92
N VAL A 123 -9.73 7.96 4.14
CA VAL A 123 -8.62 7.59 3.28
C VAL A 123 -7.77 6.55 4.00
N ILE A 124 -7.65 5.35 3.43
CA ILE A 124 -6.71 4.33 3.88
C ILE A 124 -5.45 4.49 3.04
N SER A 125 -4.37 4.96 3.67
CA SER A 125 -3.09 5.22 3.02
C SER A 125 -2.02 4.23 3.45
N SER A 126 -1.13 3.87 2.54
CA SER A 126 -0.12 2.82 2.74
C SER A 126 1.17 3.28 3.44
N GLY A 127 1.39 4.57 3.64
CA GLY A 127 2.48 5.12 4.43
C GLY A 127 1.98 5.68 5.76
N HIS A 128 2.64 5.33 6.87
CA HIS A 128 2.28 5.87 8.19
C HIS A 128 2.51 7.37 8.24
N THR A 129 3.68 7.83 7.83
CA THR A 129 4.04 9.26 7.76
C THR A 129 3.11 10.04 6.81
N VAL A 130 2.72 9.42 5.70
CA VAL A 130 1.74 9.98 4.75
C VAL A 130 0.37 10.14 5.42
N SER A 131 -0.09 9.10 6.14
CA SER A 131 -1.35 9.14 6.88
C SER A 131 -1.33 10.21 7.98
N GLU A 132 -0.21 10.37 8.71
CA GLU A 132 -0.06 11.44 9.70
C GLU A 132 -0.17 12.83 9.06
N ARG A 133 0.50 13.08 7.94
CA ARG A 133 0.41 14.34 7.22
C ARG A 133 -1.02 14.63 6.75
N LEU A 134 -1.72 13.63 6.23
CA LEU A 134 -3.13 13.77 5.85
C LEU A 134 -4.01 14.11 7.07
N ARG A 135 -3.78 13.48 8.24
CA ARG A 135 -4.49 13.82 9.48
C ARG A 135 -4.19 15.25 9.95
N GLN A 136 -2.95 15.72 9.85
CA GLN A 136 -2.55 17.09 10.17
C GLN A 136 -3.23 18.11 9.24
N GLU A 137 -3.51 17.74 7.99
CA GLU A 137 -4.33 18.55 7.07
C GLU A 137 -5.84 18.48 7.36
N GLY A 138 -6.27 17.70 8.35
CA GLY A 138 -7.65 17.58 8.80
C GLY A 138 -8.45 16.43 8.16
N PHE A 139 -7.82 15.56 7.36
CA PHE A 139 -8.51 14.41 6.73
C PHE A 139 -8.70 13.24 7.71
N ASP A 140 -9.74 12.42 7.48
CA ASP A 140 -9.92 11.13 8.15
C ASP A 140 -9.02 10.11 7.44
N ALA A 141 -7.76 10.03 7.87
CA ALA A 141 -6.75 9.17 7.26
C ALA A 141 -6.31 8.07 8.22
N VAL A 142 -6.30 6.83 7.73
CA VAL A 142 -5.89 5.63 8.47
C VAL A 142 -4.72 4.97 7.75
N PHE A 143 -3.74 4.52 8.49
CA PHE A 143 -2.60 3.79 7.97
C PHE A 143 -2.92 2.29 7.89
N VAL A 144 -2.73 1.70 6.70
CA VAL A 144 -2.63 0.26 6.50
C VAL A 144 -1.51 0.02 5.49
N PRO A 145 -0.46 -0.75 5.83
CA PRO A 145 0.70 -0.91 4.96
C PRO A 145 0.36 -1.60 3.64
N LYS A 146 1.22 -1.45 2.64
CA LYS A 146 1.25 -2.35 1.48
C LYS A 146 1.59 -3.76 1.96
N GLY A 147 1.24 -4.74 1.15
CA GLY A 147 1.54 -6.13 1.43
C GLY A 147 2.05 -6.86 0.20
N TYR A 148 2.14 -8.17 0.30
CA TYR A 148 2.56 -9.06 -0.77
C TYR A 148 1.61 -10.24 -0.91
N ASP A 149 1.64 -10.88 -2.09
CA ASP A 149 0.86 -12.09 -2.37
C ASP A 149 1.55 -13.33 -1.79
N GLN A 150 1.07 -13.80 -0.64
CA GLN A 150 1.63 -14.97 0.06
C GLN A 150 1.39 -16.28 -0.69
N THR A 151 0.53 -16.31 -1.70
CA THR A 151 0.30 -17.50 -2.52
C THR A 151 1.34 -17.64 -3.64
N LEU A 152 1.95 -16.53 -4.03
CA LEU A 152 2.96 -16.46 -5.09
C LEU A 152 4.38 -16.30 -4.55
N LEU A 153 4.55 -15.59 -3.43
CA LEU A 153 5.87 -15.18 -2.92
C LEU A 153 6.12 -15.80 -1.55
N HIS A 154 7.05 -16.72 -1.51
CA HIS A 154 7.46 -17.46 -0.30
C HIS A 154 8.89 -17.96 -0.47
N ASP A 155 9.48 -18.46 0.61
CA ASP A 155 10.80 -19.07 0.58
C ASP A 155 10.72 -20.48 -0.04
N LEU A 156 11.51 -20.69 -1.09
CA LEU A 156 11.65 -21.98 -1.79
C LEU A 156 12.79 -22.85 -1.24
N GLY A 157 13.57 -22.33 -0.27
CA GLY A 157 14.75 -23.01 0.25
C GLY A 157 15.88 -23.17 -0.77
N LEU A 158 15.94 -22.31 -1.78
CA LEU A 158 16.98 -22.37 -2.81
C LEU A 158 18.34 -21.88 -2.27
N ALA A 159 19.42 -22.34 -2.90
CA ALA A 159 20.75 -21.77 -2.66
C ALA A 159 20.77 -20.28 -3.06
N ARG A 160 21.27 -19.42 -2.18
CA ARG A 160 21.38 -17.97 -2.42
C ARG A 160 22.71 -17.64 -3.07
N ASP A 161 22.79 -17.90 -4.37
CA ASP A 161 23.99 -17.73 -5.20
C ASP A 161 24.17 -16.30 -5.73
N ILE A 162 23.19 -15.42 -5.53
CA ILE A 162 23.26 -13.98 -5.81
C ILE A 162 23.46 -13.27 -4.48
N GLU A 163 24.68 -12.78 -4.22
CA GLU A 163 24.97 -12.14 -2.93
C GLU A 163 24.16 -10.86 -2.73
N LEU A 164 24.21 -9.94 -3.70
CA LEU A 164 23.56 -8.62 -3.62
C LEU A 164 22.72 -8.36 -4.85
N GLY A 165 21.45 -7.98 -4.68
CA GLY A 165 20.57 -7.81 -5.81
C GLY A 165 19.44 -6.80 -5.62
N PHE A 166 19.00 -6.23 -6.74
CA PHE A 166 17.77 -5.46 -6.89
C PHE A 166 16.97 -6.00 -8.07
N VAL A 167 15.67 -6.19 -7.89
CA VAL A 167 14.77 -6.62 -8.96
C VAL A 167 13.66 -5.59 -9.13
N GLY A 168 13.67 -4.84 -10.23
CA GLY A 168 12.64 -3.85 -10.48
C GLY A 168 12.96 -2.83 -11.55
N SER A 169 12.05 -1.85 -11.71
CA SER A 169 12.21 -0.78 -12.67
C SER A 169 13.05 0.37 -12.10
N THR A 170 13.95 0.91 -12.93
CA THR A 170 14.79 2.09 -12.64
C THR A 170 14.49 3.26 -13.57
N GLY A 171 13.63 3.07 -14.57
CA GLY A 171 13.48 3.99 -15.70
C GLY A 171 12.46 5.11 -15.56
N SER A 172 11.91 5.38 -14.37
CA SER A 172 10.93 6.47 -14.15
C SER A 172 11.57 7.69 -13.51
N VAL A 173 11.12 8.89 -13.86
CA VAL A 173 11.54 10.15 -13.20
C VAL A 173 11.29 10.10 -11.70
N ALA A 174 10.20 9.47 -11.26
CA ALA A 174 9.89 9.25 -9.84
C ALA A 174 10.92 8.34 -9.14
N TYR A 175 11.77 7.64 -9.90
CA TYR A 175 12.81 6.72 -9.39
C TYR A 175 14.22 7.25 -9.64
N SER A 176 14.41 8.56 -9.84
CA SER A 176 15.73 9.14 -10.07
C SER A 176 16.69 8.88 -8.90
N GLY A 177 16.23 9.04 -7.65
CA GLY A 177 17.01 8.71 -6.45
C GLY A 177 17.37 7.23 -6.36
N ARG A 178 16.43 6.33 -6.72
CA ARG A 178 16.69 4.88 -6.82
C ARG A 178 17.80 4.57 -7.80
N LYS A 179 17.70 5.14 -9.01
CA LYS A 179 18.71 4.89 -10.04
C LYS A 179 20.09 5.38 -9.61
N ALA A 180 20.19 6.58 -9.06
CA ALA A 180 21.45 7.15 -8.60
C ALA A 180 22.12 6.27 -7.51
N LEU A 181 21.36 5.81 -6.52
CA LEU A 181 21.84 4.94 -5.47
C LEU A 181 22.31 3.58 -6.01
N LEU A 182 21.55 2.96 -6.90
CA LEU A 182 21.93 1.66 -7.48
C LEU A 182 23.13 1.76 -8.40
N ASP A 183 23.27 2.86 -9.18
CA ASP A 183 24.43 3.12 -10.02
C ASP A 183 25.71 3.34 -9.16
N GLU A 184 25.59 4.12 -8.06
CA GLU A 184 26.70 4.35 -7.13
C GLU A 184 27.11 3.05 -6.43
N LEU A 185 26.15 2.28 -5.91
CA LEU A 185 26.42 0.99 -5.25
C LEU A 185 27.04 -0.02 -6.21
N GLY A 186 26.57 -0.10 -7.45
CA GLY A 186 27.12 -0.97 -8.48
C GLY A 186 28.54 -0.58 -8.92
N GLY A 187 28.98 0.65 -8.63
CA GLY A 187 30.36 1.08 -8.84
C GLY A 187 31.35 0.56 -7.81
N VAL A 188 30.87 0.12 -6.65
CA VAL A 188 31.71 -0.29 -5.49
C VAL A 188 31.43 -1.72 -5.01
N GLU A 189 30.28 -2.30 -5.39
CA GLU A 189 29.85 -3.65 -5.04
C GLU A 189 29.43 -4.45 -6.26
N ASN A 190 29.53 -5.80 -6.20
CA ASN A 190 28.98 -6.67 -7.25
C ASN A 190 27.47 -6.79 -7.09
N LEU A 191 26.73 -5.81 -7.63
CA LEU A 191 25.29 -5.70 -7.51
C LEU A 191 24.58 -6.20 -8.78
N LEU A 192 23.71 -7.19 -8.63
CA LEU A 192 22.75 -7.55 -9.70
C LEU A 192 21.61 -6.53 -9.73
N VAL A 193 21.48 -5.78 -10.83
CA VAL A 193 20.30 -4.95 -11.11
C VAL A 193 19.57 -5.56 -12.29
N THR A 194 18.37 -6.09 -12.06
CA THR A 194 17.61 -6.78 -13.11
C THR A 194 16.11 -6.49 -13.05
N LYS A 195 15.44 -6.87 -14.14
CA LYS A 195 13.98 -6.84 -14.23
C LYS A 195 13.52 -8.17 -14.80
N THR A 196 12.71 -8.87 -14.06
CA THR A 196 12.13 -10.16 -14.46
C THR A 196 10.69 -9.97 -14.95
N LYS A 197 10.14 -11.01 -15.58
CA LYS A 197 8.69 -11.18 -15.68
C LYS A 197 8.12 -11.46 -14.28
N SER A 198 6.85 -11.13 -14.07
CA SER A 198 6.11 -11.53 -12.86
C SER A 198 5.88 -13.05 -12.84
N GLY A 199 5.67 -13.61 -11.66
CA GLY A 199 5.46 -15.05 -11.48
C GLY A 199 6.76 -15.79 -11.15
N GLU A 200 6.96 -16.99 -11.72
CA GLU A 200 8.04 -17.91 -11.35
C GLU A 200 9.44 -17.33 -11.48
N GLU A 201 9.70 -16.57 -12.54
CA GLU A 201 11.02 -15.94 -12.74
C GLU A 201 11.33 -14.94 -11.62
N TYR A 202 10.34 -14.12 -11.22
CA TYR A 202 10.46 -13.16 -10.12
C TYR A 202 10.68 -13.88 -8.77
N LEU A 203 9.83 -14.88 -8.48
CA LEU A 203 9.93 -15.69 -7.27
C LEU A 203 11.30 -16.39 -7.16
N SER A 204 11.73 -17.07 -8.22
CA SER A 204 13.03 -17.76 -8.28
C SER A 204 14.19 -16.77 -8.09
N THR A 205 14.14 -15.62 -8.75
CA THR A 205 15.20 -14.61 -8.64
C THR A 205 15.32 -14.06 -7.20
N LEU A 206 14.19 -13.74 -6.54
CA LEU A 206 14.19 -13.31 -5.14
C LEU A 206 14.77 -14.40 -4.21
N ASN A 207 14.41 -15.65 -4.43
CA ASN A 207 14.89 -16.77 -3.63
C ASN A 207 16.39 -17.08 -3.79
N ARG A 208 17.03 -16.59 -4.85
CA ARG A 208 18.47 -16.69 -5.09
C ARG A 208 19.26 -15.52 -4.50
N ILE A 209 18.61 -14.39 -4.18
CA ILE A 209 19.27 -13.22 -3.61
C ILE A 209 19.43 -13.40 -2.09
N ARG A 210 20.65 -13.19 -1.58
CA ARG A 210 20.93 -13.17 -0.15
C ARG A 210 20.59 -11.81 0.47
N PHE A 211 21.15 -10.73 -0.07
CA PHE A 211 20.93 -9.36 0.35
C PHE A 211 20.14 -8.60 -0.72
N PHE A 212 18.88 -8.29 -0.43
CA PHE A 212 18.06 -7.52 -1.36
C PHE A 212 18.15 -6.03 -1.02
N VAL A 213 18.57 -5.21 -1.98
CA VAL A 213 18.65 -3.76 -1.81
C VAL A 213 17.36 -3.12 -2.30
N SER A 214 16.57 -2.53 -1.40
CA SER A 214 15.41 -1.72 -1.77
C SER A 214 15.79 -0.24 -1.75
N ALA A 215 15.74 0.40 -2.90
CA ALA A 215 16.18 1.78 -3.08
C ALA A 215 14.99 2.75 -3.19
N ASP A 216 14.14 2.82 -2.15
CA ASP A 216 12.95 3.70 -2.12
C ASP A 216 13.31 5.11 -1.61
N VAL A 217 14.38 5.68 -2.19
CA VAL A 217 14.95 6.96 -1.78
C VAL A 217 13.95 8.11 -1.91
N GLY A 218 13.67 8.79 -0.79
CA GLY A 218 12.83 9.99 -0.76
C GLY A 218 11.32 9.74 -0.93
N MET A 219 10.86 8.49 -0.86
CA MET A 219 9.44 8.17 -1.05
C MET A 219 8.60 8.39 0.22
N GLY A 220 9.22 8.37 1.41
CA GLY A 220 8.53 8.55 2.68
C GLY A 220 7.65 7.38 3.10
N GLU A 221 7.72 6.25 2.37
CA GLU A 221 7.07 4.98 2.70
C GLU A 221 7.79 3.81 2.03
N TYR A 222 7.59 2.61 2.53
CA TYR A 222 8.15 1.38 1.97
C TYR A 222 7.27 0.82 0.85
N MET A 223 7.88 0.52 -0.30
CA MET A 223 7.19 -0.05 -1.46
C MET A 223 7.01 -1.56 -1.31
N ILE A 224 6.09 -2.11 -2.10
CA ILE A 224 5.70 -3.54 -2.07
C ILE A 224 6.90 -4.51 -2.11
N LYS A 225 7.94 -4.18 -2.84
CA LYS A 225 9.16 -5.02 -2.99
C LYS A 225 9.90 -5.29 -1.68
N ASN A 226 9.77 -4.42 -0.69
CA ASN A 226 10.33 -4.66 0.63
C ASN A 226 9.69 -5.89 1.28
N PHE A 227 8.38 -5.94 1.26
CA PHE A 227 7.60 -7.03 1.86
C PHE A 227 7.76 -8.34 1.05
N GLU A 228 7.85 -8.24 -0.27
CA GLU A 228 8.10 -9.36 -1.18
C GLU A 228 9.46 -10.02 -0.92
N ALA A 229 10.52 -9.21 -0.80
CA ALA A 229 11.87 -9.70 -0.53
C ALA A 229 11.98 -10.34 0.86
N MET A 230 11.38 -9.72 1.89
CA MET A 230 11.32 -10.30 3.24
C MET A 230 10.59 -11.65 3.24
N ALA A 231 9.44 -11.74 2.57
CA ALA A 231 8.66 -12.97 2.49
C ALA A 231 9.42 -14.12 1.81
N CYS A 232 10.25 -13.79 0.82
CA CYS A 232 11.13 -14.75 0.16
C CYS A 232 12.41 -15.06 0.96
N GLY A 233 12.56 -14.57 2.20
CA GLY A 233 13.69 -14.87 3.08
C GLY A 233 15.00 -14.15 2.73
N CYS A 234 14.95 -13.04 1.97
CA CYS A 234 16.12 -12.19 1.78
C CYS A 234 16.43 -11.41 3.06
N VAL A 235 17.71 -11.10 3.31
CA VAL A 235 18.07 -9.99 4.18
C VAL A 235 17.73 -8.71 3.44
N LEU A 236 16.75 -7.96 3.92
CA LEU A 236 16.32 -6.72 3.29
C LEU A 236 17.21 -5.56 3.75
N LEU A 237 17.94 -4.95 2.80
CA LEU A 237 18.59 -3.66 2.97
C LEU A 237 17.65 -2.60 2.40
N ALA A 238 17.12 -1.72 3.25
CA ALA A 238 16.14 -0.72 2.84
C ALA A 238 16.57 0.70 3.20
N TYR A 239 16.25 1.65 2.31
CA TYR A 239 16.45 3.06 2.60
C TYR A 239 15.57 3.46 3.79
N ASP A 240 16.16 4.06 4.81
CA ASP A 240 15.49 4.46 6.05
C ASP A 240 14.44 5.55 5.78
N GLN A 241 13.16 5.21 5.95
CA GLN A 241 12.04 6.14 5.75
C GLN A 241 11.73 6.99 7.00
N GLY A 242 12.47 6.79 8.09
CA GLY A 242 12.34 7.51 9.35
C GLY A 242 11.70 6.69 10.47
N GLU A 243 12.04 7.09 11.71
CA GLU A 243 11.72 6.35 12.93
C GLU A 243 10.23 5.99 13.04
N ARG A 244 9.33 6.96 12.83
CA ARG A 244 7.88 6.74 12.94
C ARG A 244 7.34 5.73 11.93
N GLU A 245 7.86 5.76 10.69
CA GLU A 245 7.49 4.79 9.66
C GLU A 245 7.99 3.40 10.05
N ASN A 246 9.24 3.31 10.54
CA ASN A 246 9.84 2.06 10.97
C ASN A 246 9.10 1.45 12.17
N GLU A 247 8.79 2.24 13.19
CA GLU A 247 8.03 1.80 14.38
C GLU A 247 6.63 1.27 14.00
N ALA A 248 5.91 2.00 13.13
CA ALA A 248 4.58 1.61 12.69
C ALA A 248 4.57 0.26 11.97
N LEU A 249 5.64 -0.05 11.24
CA LEU A 249 5.82 -1.32 10.54
C LEU A 249 6.44 -2.41 11.43
N GLY A 250 7.00 -2.05 12.60
CA GLY A 250 7.74 -2.97 13.45
C GLY A 250 9.16 -3.26 12.95
N PHE A 251 9.69 -2.37 12.11
CA PHE A 251 11.05 -2.48 11.58
C PHE A 251 12.08 -2.07 12.61
N ARG A 252 13.09 -2.92 12.81
CA ARG A 252 14.21 -2.71 13.72
C ARG A 252 15.51 -3.00 13.01
N ASP A 253 16.35 -1.96 12.92
CA ASP A 253 17.65 -2.06 12.25
C ASP A 253 18.52 -3.16 12.87
N MET A 254 19.14 -3.98 12.02
CA MET A 254 20.00 -5.12 12.37
C MET A 254 19.30 -6.22 13.21
N GLU A 255 17.96 -6.18 13.32
CA GLU A 255 17.16 -7.23 13.97
C GLU A 255 16.26 -7.98 12.97
N ASN A 256 15.48 -7.25 12.15
CA ASN A 256 14.56 -7.82 11.15
C ASN A 256 14.63 -7.12 9.79
N ILE A 257 15.46 -6.10 9.68
CA ILE A 257 15.75 -5.31 8.49
C ILE A 257 17.14 -4.70 8.65
N VAL A 258 17.77 -4.29 7.56
CA VAL A 258 19.01 -3.50 7.56
C VAL A 258 18.71 -2.14 6.97
N LEU A 259 18.69 -1.11 7.79
CA LEU A 259 18.38 0.26 7.37
C LEU A 259 19.64 0.98 6.92
N TYR A 260 19.56 1.80 5.87
CA TYR A 260 20.67 2.60 5.39
C TYR A 260 20.20 3.96 4.87
N ARG A 261 21.09 4.93 4.83
CA ARG A 261 20.87 6.27 4.24
C ARG A 261 21.85 6.61 3.13
N SER A 262 22.95 5.86 3.02
CA SER A 262 24.00 6.08 2.03
C SER A 262 24.59 4.75 1.54
N VAL A 263 25.35 4.80 0.45
CA VAL A 263 26.11 3.63 -0.04
C VAL A 263 27.18 3.22 0.98
N ALA A 264 27.79 4.19 1.67
CA ALA A 264 28.76 3.91 2.74
C ALA A 264 28.13 3.09 3.88
N ASP A 265 26.89 3.42 4.31
CA ASP A 265 26.18 2.64 5.33
C ASP A 265 25.91 1.20 4.86
N ILE A 266 25.56 1.02 3.56
CA ILE A 266 25.38 -0.31 2.98
C ILE A 266 26.67 -1.10 3.08
N GLN A 267 27.81 -0.52 2.68
CA GLN A 267 29.12 -1.20 2.69
C GLN A 267 29.54 -1.59 4.11
N GLU A 268 29.39 -0.69 5.09
CA GLU A 268 29.68 -0.97 6.50
C GLU A 268 28.87 -2.14 7.02
N LYS A 269 27.55 -2.11 6.79
CA LYS A 269 26.63 -3.17 7.26
C LYS A 269 26.84 -4.48 6.52
N LEU A 270 27.11 -4.46 5.22
CA LEU A 270 27.48 -5.66 4.46
C LEU A 270 28.78 -6.29 4.98
N ALA A 271 29.78 -5.48 5.33
CA ALA A 271 31.03 -6.01 5.91
C ALA A 271 30.77 -6.78 7.22
N ILE A 272 29.88 -6.25 8.09
CA ILE A 272 29.47 -6.94 9.32
C ILE A 272 28.75 -8.26 8.99
N LEU A 273 27.78 -8.23 8.08
CA LEU A 273 26.95 -9.39 7.74
C LEU A 273 27.67 -10.48 6.96
N ARG A 274 28.74 -10.11 6.24
CA ARG A 274 29.64 -11.06 5.57
C ARG A 274 30.51 -11.83 6.57
N LEU A 275 30.91 -11.17 7.66
CA LEU A 275 31.70 -11.78 8.74
C LEU A 275 30.82 -12.60 9.69
N ASP A 276 29.62 -12.12 10.02
CA ASP A 276 28.66 -12.80 10.89
C ASP A 276 27.47 -13.33 10.07
N THR A 277 27.65 -14.51 9.47
CA THR A 277 26.59 -15.14 8.68
C THR A 277 25.39 -15.56 9.53
N ALA A 278 25.62 -15.88 10.82
CA ALA A 278 24.55 -16.24 11.74
C ALA A 278 23.64 -15.04 12.06
N LEU A 279 24.23 -13.82 12.17
CA LEU A 279 23.46 -12.58 12.29
C LEU A 279 22.62 -12.33 11.04
N ALA A 280 23.20 -12.46 9.85
CA ALA A 280 22.46 -12.29 8.58
C ALA A 280 21.26 -13.25 8.49
N GLU A 281 21.44 -14.52 8.85
CA GLU A 281 20.37 -15.49 8.88
C GLU A 281 19.28 -15.18 9.93
N ARG A 282 19.65 -14.67 11.10
CA ARG A 282 18.67 -14.24 12.12
C ARG A 282 17.83 -13.08 11.60
N ILE A 283 18.47 -12.07 10.98
CA ILE A 283 17.75 -10.92 10.39
C ILE A 283 16.80 -11.40 9.30
N ALA A 284 17.24 -12.27 8.39
CA ALA A 284 16.38 -12.82 7.34
C ALA A 284 15.15 -13.54 7.92
N ARG A 285 15.35 -14.44 8.89
CA ARG A 285 14.25 -15.16 9.55
C ARG A 285 13.29 -14.23 10.30
N SER A 286 13.81 -13.27 11.05
CA SER A 286 12.99 -12.30 11.77
C SER A 286 12.20 -11.41 10.83
N GLY A 287 12.83 -10.95 9.74
CA GLY A 287 12.16 -10.18 8.69
C GLY A 287 11.06 -10.98 7.99
N GLN A 288 11.34 -12.23 7.63
CA GLN A 288 10.37 -13.13 7.01
C GLN A 288 9.17 -13.39 7.93
N ALA A 289 9.41 -13.68 9.21
CA ALA A 289 8.34 -13.89 10.19
C ALA A 289 7.44 -12.66 10.31
N LEU A 290 8.03 -11.46 10.39
CA LEU A 290 7.31 -10.20 10.43
C LEU A 290 6.48 -9.99 9.14
N ALA A 291 7.04 -10.29 7.98
CA ALA A 291 6.33 -10.16 6.70
C ALA A 291 5.13 -11.11 6.62
N ILE A 292 5.28 -12.36 7.01
CA ILE A 292 4.21 -13.36 7.03
C ILE A 292 3.08 -12.93 7.97
N GLU A 293 3.42 -12.48 9.18
CA GLU A 293 2.46 -12.09 10.20
C GLU A 293 1.66 -10.83 9.80
N ARG A 294 2.33 -9.80 9.27
CA ARG A 294 1.74 -8.47 9.15
C ARG A 294 1.48 -7.99 7.74
N PHE A 295 2.21 -8.50 6.73
CA PHE A 295 2.23 -7.92 5.39
C PHE A 295 1.73 -8.87 4.30
N SER A 296 1.28 -10.08 4.64
CA SER A 296 0.55 -10.92 3.68
C SER A 296 -0.74 -10.21 3.23
N PHE A 297 -1.19 -10.40 2.01
CA PHE A 297 -2.46 -9.82 1.57
C PHE A 297 -3.66 -10.29 2.40
N ALA A 298 -3.57 -11.46 3.02
CA ALA A 298 -4.58 -11.89 3.99
C ALA A 298 -4.60 -10.97 5.22
N ALA A 299 -3.44 -10.70 5.85
CA ALA A 299 -3.35 -9.82 7.03
C ALA A 299 -3.68 -8.35 6.67
N VAL A 300 -3.17 -7.87 5.53
CA VAL A 300 -3.47 -6.50 5.06
C VAL A 300 -4.95 -6.35 4.71
N GLY A 301 -5.57 -7.35 4.07
CA GLY A 301 -7.01 -7.36 3.78
C GLY A 301 -7.86 -7.26 5.04
N GLN A 302 -7.52 -8.02 6.08
CA GLN A 302 -8.15 -7.90 7.40
C GLN A 302 -8.00 -6.49 7.97
N SER A 303 -6.79 -5.93 7.95
CA SER A 303 -6.51 -4.58 8.47
C SER A 303 -7.29 -3.49 7.72
N ILE A 304 -7.48 -3.64 6.41
CA ILE A 304 -8.32 -2.73 5.60
C ILE A 304 -9.78 -2.80 6.07
N VAL A 305 -10.32 -3.99 6.29
CA VAL A 305 -11.71 -4.15 6.78
C VAL A 305 -11.85 -3.58 8.18
N GLU A 306 -10.91 -3.81 9.07
CA GLU A 306 -10.88 -3.22 10.42
C GLU A 306 -10.82 -1.69 10.36
N ALA A 307 -10.03 -1.11 9.45
CA ALA A 307 -9.95 0.33 9.23
C ALA A 307 -11.27 0.93 8.73
N MET A 308 -12.11 0.14 8.07
CA MET A 308 -13.44 0.58 7.59
C MET A 308 -14.53 0.53 8.67
N ARG A 309 -14.37 -0.28 9.75
CA ARG A 309 -15.43 -0.50 10.77
C ARG A 309 -15.85 0.77 11.53
N PRO A 310 -14.93 1.60 12.05
CA PRO A 310 -15.33 2.76 12.81
C PRO A 310 -16.21 3.72 12.01
N ALA A 311 -17.10 4.43 12.69
CA ALA A 311 -18.00 5.40 12.08
C ALA A 311 -17.21 6.39 11.20
N LEU A 312 -17.75 6.69 10.03
CA LEU A 312 -17.22 7.74 9.16
C LEU A 312 -17.74 9.10 9.61
N ARG A 313 -17.05 10.15 9.21
CA ARG A 313 -17.55 11.52 9.39
C ARG A 313 -18.84 11.70 8.61
N GLU A 314 -19.79 12.43 9.18
CA GLU A 314 -21.00 12.77 8.44
C GLU A 314 -20.68 13.77 7.32
N PRO A 315 -21.25 13.62 6.12
CA PRO A 315 -21.19 14.65 5.09
C PRO A 315 -21.79 15.93 5.65
N GLU A 316 -21.09 17.05 5.50
CA GLU A 316 -21.70 18.35 5.78
C GLU A 316 -23.02 18.45 5.00
N ARG A 317 -24.14 18.61 5.71
CA ARG A 317 -25.43 18.78 5.05
C ARG A 317 -25.34 19.99 4.14
N PRO A 318 -25.67 19.88 2.84
CA PRO A 318 -25.62 21.00 1.95
C PRO A 318 -26.42 22.13 2.57
N GLY A 319 -25.79 23.29 2.75
CA GLY A 319 -26.44 24.47 3.30
C GLY A 319 -27.71 24.78 2.51
N TRP A 320 -28.64 25.49 3.12
CA TRP A 320 -29.94 25.86 2.52
C TRP A 320 -29.79 26.42 1.08
N LEU A 321 -28.74 27.18 0.80
CA LEU A 321 -28.44 27.72 -0.53
C LEU A 321 -28.13 26.61 -1.57
N GLU A 322 -27.44 25.54 -1.21
CA GLU A 322 -27.12 24.42 -2.12
C GLU A 322 -28.36 23.56 -2.42
N LYS A 323 -29.30 23.45 -1.49
CA LYS A 323 -30.58 22.77 -1.71
C LYS A 323 -31.46 23.56 -2.69
N THR A 324 -31.41 24.86 -2.65
CA THR A 324 -32.15 25.74 -3.55
C THR A 324 -31.59 25.67 -4.97
N TRP A 325 -30.27 25.66 -5.12
CA TRP A 325 -29.60 25.48 -6.42
C TRP A 325 -29.90 24.12 -7.08
N ARG A 326 -29.94 23.06 -6.29
CA ARG A 326 -30.31 21.72 -6.83
C ARG A 326 -31.74 21.61 -7.31
N ARG A 327 -32.68 22.40 -6.74
CA ARG A 327 -34.09 22.44 -7.20
C ARG A 327 -34.29 23.26 -8.48
N ILE A 328 -33.41 24.16 -8.81
CA ILE A 328 -33.52 25.04 -9.97
C ILE A 328 -32.88 24.42 -11.23
N PHE A 329 -31.96 23.47 -11.08
CA PHE A 329 -31.16 22.90 -12.18
C PHE A 329 -31.26 21.36 -12.28
N THR A 330 -32.24 20.71 -11.67
CA THR A 330 -32.71 19.37 -11.95
C THR A 330 -34.07 19.44 -12.64
#